data_9e8c2c95c23632f20e63493a7b5604f0
#
_entry.id   9e8c2c95c23632f20e63493a7b5604f0
#
_cell.length_a   1.000
_cell.length_b   1.000
_cell.length_c   1.000
_cell.angle_alpha   90.00
_cell.angle_beta   90.00
_cell.angle_gamma   90.00
#
_symmetry.space_group_name_H-M   'P 1'
#
loop_
_entity.id
_entity.type
_entity.pdbx_description
1 polymer ?
#
loop_
_entity_poly.entity_id
_entity_poly.type
_entity_poly.pdbx_seq_one_letter_code
_entity_poly.pdbx_strand_id
1 'polypeptide(L)'
;MSEKNNVYRIGIPVYEGVDLMDVAAPYEIFNWMGSYWEQDPVAPRSVKVELIAATCDTLRTRDGMVLTPDKTFDDIKQPLDLLWVPGGGPDHLSVMMQDPAYLAFLRKQAAGASYVTSVCEGALLLASTGLLDGYEATTHWAFIPCLKSFSQIKVADGYPRFVVDRNRVTGGISSGIDEALELVARISSYEIAKQVQLVTQYFPRPPFSGDIPGSDTCPLDS
;
A
#
# COMPACT_ATOMS: atom_id res chain seq x y z
N MET A 1 29.77 -8.66 12.79
CA MET A 1 28.31 -8.81 12.51
C MET A 1 28.03 -8.03 11.22
N SER A 2 27.50 -8.69 10.19
CA SER A 2 27.50 -8.16 8.82
C SER A 2 26.51 -6.99 8.69
N GLU A 3 26.95 -5.88 8.07
CA GLU A 3 26.17 -4.67 7.76
C GLU A 3 24.90 -4.93 6.86
N LYS A 4 24.73 -6.17 6.42
CA LYS A 4 23.67 -6.55 5.46
C LYS A 4 22.23 -6.57 6.01
N ASN A 5 22.01 -6.41 7.32
CA ASN A 5 20.69 -6.60 7.94
C ASN A 5 20.07 -5.34 8.58
N ASN A 6 20.58 -4.15 8.31
CA ASN A 6 20.11 -2.94 9.01
C ASN A 6 19.16 -2.05 8.15
N VAL A 7 18.80 -2.46 6.93
CA VAL A 7 17.92 -1.69 6.06
C VAL A 7 16.56 -2.35 6.00
N TYR A 8 15.51 -1.63 6.39
CA TYR A 8 14.11 -2.02 6.17
C TYR A 8 13.68 -1.57 4.77
N ARG A 9 13.29 -2.51 3.92
CA ARG A 9 12.98 -2.28 2.51
C ARG A 9 11.49 -2.25 2.28
N ILE A 10 11.00 -1.13 1.77
CA ILE A 10 9.60 -0.90 1.43
C ILE A 10 9.50 -0.74 -0.08
N GLY A 11 8.69 -1.55 -0.73
CA GLY A 11 8.44 -1.45 -2.16
C GLY A 11 7.01 -1.03 -2.45
N ILE A 12 6.88 -0.04 -3.32
CA ILE A 12 5.61 0.45 -3.84
C ILE A 12 5.58 0.12 -5.34
N PRO A 13 4.91 -0.96 -5.75
CA PRO A 13 4.82 -1.33 -7.17
C PRO A 13 3.85 -0.40 -7.89
N VAL A 14 4.40 0.47 -8.74
CA VAL A 14 3.65 1.49 -9.49
C VAL A 14 3.46 1.07 -10.95
N TYR A 15 2.42 1.63 -11.58
CA TYR A 15 2.02 1.33 -12.96
C TYR A 15 1.32 2.55 -13.58
N GLU A 16 1.16 2.55 -14.90
CA GLU A 16 0.44 3.61 -15.61
C GLU A 16 -1.00 3.73 -15.09
N GLY A 17 -1.42 4.94 -14.73
CA GLY A 17 -2.74 5.19 -14.15
C GLY A 17 -2.86 4.93 -12.65
N VAL A 18 -1.76 4.72 -11.92
CA VAL A 18 -1.73 4.60 -10.46
C VAL A 18 -2.29 5.85 -9.77
N ASP A 19 -2.95 5.70 -8.65
CA ASP A 19 -3.43 6.83 -7.84
C ASP A 19 -2.28 7.52 -7.12
N LEU A 20 -2.16 8.84 -7.31
CA LEU A 20 -1.07 9.63 -6.73
C LEU A 20 -1.05 9.59 -5.21
N MET A 21 -2.21 9.73 -4.56
CA MET A 21 -2.30 9.75 -3.10
C MET A 21 -1.86 8.42 -2.48
N ASP A 22 -2.14 7.33 -3.15
CA ASP A 22 -1.78 5.98 -2.73
C ASP A 22 -0.27 5.72 -2.76
N VAL A 23 0.45 6.53 -3.53
CA VAL A 23 1.90 6.47 -3.67
C VAL A 23 2.58 7.53 -2.81
N ALA A 24 2.20 8.80 -2.96
CA ALA A 24 2.91 9.93 -2.36
C ALA A 24 2.78 9.96 -0.84
N ALA A 25 1.59 9.70 -0.29
CA ALA A 25 1.37 9.76 1.15
C ALA A 25 2.20 8.70 1.91
N PRO A 26 2.13 7.40 1.60
CA PRO A 26 2.96 6.40 2.26
C PRO A 26 4.46 6.59 1.99
N TYR A 27 4.83 7.02 0.78
CA TYR A 27 6.22 7.31 0.45
C TYR A 27 6.82 8.34 1.43
N GLU A 28 6.11 9.42 1.68
CA GLU A 28 6.56 10.45 2.63
C GLU A 28 6.55 9.94 4.07
N ILE A 29 5.48 9.29 4.52
CA ILE A 29 5.35 8.77 5.89
C ILE A 29 6.46 7.77 6.22
N PHE A 30 6.76 6.83 5.32
CA PHE A 30 7.81 5.85 5.56
C PHE A 30 9.23 6.44 5.48
N ASN A 31 9.45 7.48 4.69
CA ASN A 31 10.72 8.21 4.71
C ASN A 31 10.90 8.98 6.03
N TRP A 32 9.85 9.59 6.59
CA TRP A 32 9.89 10.16 7.93
C TRP A 32 10.13 9.10 9.01
N MET A 33 9.50 7.93 8.89
CA MET A 33 9.82 6.79 9.78
C MET A 33 11.32 6.48 9.74
N GLY A 34 11.92 6.40 8.56
CA GLY A 34 13.35 6.16 8.40
C GLY A 34 14.20 7.19 9.10
N SER A 35 13.90 8.47 8.92
CA SER A 35 14.63 9.58 9.54
C SER A 35 14.63 9.53 11.08
N TYR A 36 13.52 9.08 11.68
CA TYR A 36 13.43 8.91 13.14
C TYR A 36 14.04 7.58 13.61
N TRP A 37 13.86 6.51 12.85
CA TRP A 37 14.36 5.20 13.23
C TRP A 37 15.89 5.11 13.19
N GLU A 38 16.53 5.81 12.26
CA GLU A 38 18.00 5.95 12.23
C GLU A 38 18.57 6.63 13.46
N GLN A 39 17.78 7.45 14.15
CA GLN A 39 18.14 8.16 15.36
C GLN A 39 17.73 7.42 16.64
N ASP A 40 17.10 6.25 16.53
CA ASP A 40 16.69 5.46 17.70
C ASP A 40 17.93 5.01 18.50
N PRO A 41 18.03 5.35 19.80
CA PRO A 41 19.23 5.07 20.58
C PRO A 41 19.40 3.59 20.94
N VAL A 42 18.36 2.77 20.77
CA VAL A 42 18.34 1.36 21.18
C VAL A 42 18.55 0.43 19.99
N ALA A 43 17.82 0.67 18.92
CA ALA A 43 17.80 -0.19 17.73
C ALA A 43 17.69 0.64 16.44
N PRO A 44 18.72 1.45 16.10
CA PRO A 44 18.68 2.27 14.89
C PRO A 44 18.59 1.40 13.65
N ARG A 45 17.74 1.78 12.69
CA ARG A 45 17.56 1.08 11.42
C ARG A 45 17.29 2.07 10.29
N SER A 46 17.97 1.92 9.16
CA SER A 46 17.66 2.70 7.98
C SER A 46 16.45 2.12 7.24
N VAL A 47 15.72 2.99 6.58
CA VAL A 47 14.55 2.62 5.75
C VAL A 47 14.84 3.02 4.31
N LYS A 48 14.47 2.17 3.39
CA LYS A 48 14.54 2.46 1.96
C LYS A 48 13.17 2.24 1.34
N VAL A 49 12.57 3.31 0.85
CA VAL A 49 11.30 3.27 0.11
C VAL A 49 11.63 3.38 -1.38
N GLU A 50 11.16 2.44 -2.17
CA GLU A 50 11.44 2.38 -3.61
C GLU A 50 10.14 2.26 -4.42
N LEU A 51 10.00 3.11 -5.45
CA LEU A 51 9.00 2.95 -6.49
C LEU A 51 9.49 1.91 -7.49
N ILE A 52 8.69 0.87 -7.72
CA ILE A 52 9.12 -0.29 -8.51
C ILE A 52 8.11 -0.51 -9.63
N ALA A 53 8.57 -0.71 -10.87
CA ALA A 53 7.69 -0.96 -12.00
C ALA A 53 8.25 -2.02 -12.96
N ALA A 54 7.53 -2.33 -14.03
CA ALA A 54 8.02 -3.25 -15.07
C ALA A 54 9.25 -2.68 -15.80
N THR A 55 9.28 -1.36 -16.02
CA THR A 55 10.41 -0.62 -16.59
C THR A 55 10.72 0.61 -15.75
N CYS A 56 11.85 1.27 -15.97
CA CYS A 56 12.19 2.56 -15.37
C CYS A 56 11.77 3.75 -16.25
N ASP A 57 10.93 3.54 -17.26
CA ASP A 57 10.34 4.62 -18.03
C ASP A 57 9.39 5.45 -17.15
N THR A 58 9.24 6.72 -17.51
CA THR A 58 8.26 7.58 -16.83
C THR A 58 6.85 7.06 -17.07
N LEU A 59 6.04 7.07 -16.01
CA LEU A 59 4.62 6.73 -16.05
C LEU A 59 3.78 7.91 -15.56
N ARG A 60 2.51 7.90 -15.88
CA ARG A 60 1.57 8.93 -15.42
C ARG A 60 0.60 8.35 -14.41
N THR A 61 0.34 9.12 -13.38
CA THR A 61 -0.77 8.82 -12.46
C THR A 61 -2.11 9.00 -13.18
N ARG A 62 -3.18 8.49 -12.59
CA ARG A 62 -4.54 8.69 -13.09
C ARG A 62 -4.86 10.16 -13.41
N ASP A 63 -4.35 11.08 -12.59
CA ASP A 63 -4.59 12.51 -12.72
C ASP A 63 -3.51 13.24 -13.55
N GLY A 64 -2.59 12.50 -14.17
CA GLY A 64 -1.61 13.01 -15.14
C GLY A 64 -0.26 13.48 -14.56
N MET A 65 -0.02 13.33 -13.24
CA MET A 65 1.31 13.61 -12.69
C MET A 65 2.31 12.56 -13.18
N VAL A 66 3.52 13.00 -13.51
CA VAL A 66 4.59 12.12 -13.99
C VAL A 66 5.39 11.58 -12.81
N LEU A 67 5.59 10.27 -12.78
CA LEU A 67 6.45 9.55 -11.85
C LEU A 67 7.56 8.84 -12.61
N THR A 68 8.71 8.68 -11.97
CA THR A 68 9.80 7.83 -12.49
C THR A 68 10.08 6.75 -11.45
N PRO A 69 9.92 5.46 -11.79
CA PRO A 69 10.28 4.38 -10.89
C PRO A 69 11.78 4.35 -10.57
N ASP A 70 12.12 3.96 -9.35
CA ASP A 70 13.52 3.81 -8.90
C ASP A 70 14.15 2.52 -9.40
N LYS A 71 13.33 1.48 -9.61
CA LYS A 71 13.75 0.11 -9.90
C LYS A 71 12.76 -0.59 -10.82
N THR A 72 13.29 -1.56 -11.57
CA THR A 72 12.44 -2.56 -12.24
C THR A 72 12.17 -3.75 -11.32
N PHE A 73 11.17 -4.58 -11.67
CA PHE A 73 10.89 -5.84 -10.96
C PHE A 73 12.13 -6.74 -10.92
N ASP A 74 12.92 -6.74 -11.99
CA ASP A 74 14.13 -7.55 -12.10
C ASP A 74 15.31 -7.01 -11.27
N ASP A 75 15.30 -5.74 -10.89
CA ASP A 75 16.34 -5.15 -10.04
C ASP A 75 16.17 -5.54 -8.57
N ILE A 76 14.99 -6.01 -8.18
CA ILE A 76 14.72 -6.41 -6.80
C ILE A 76 15.27 -7.81 -6.55
N LYS A 77 16.53 -7.85 -6.08
CA LYS A 77 17.27 -9.10 -5.79
C LYS A 77 17.10 -9.59 -4.35
N GLN A 78 16.73 -8.71 -3.43
CA GLN A 78 16.46 -9.04 -2.04
C GLN A 78 14.97 -8.91 -1.76
N PRO A 79 14.39 -9.73 -0.88
CA PRO A 79 13.00 -9.59 -0.49
C PRO A 79 12.73 -8.20 0.09
N LEU A 80 11.53 -7.68 -0.14
CA LEU A 80 11.00 -6.52 0.56
C LEU A 80 10.57 -6.94 1.96
N ASP A 81 10.74 -6.04 2.93
CA ASP A 81 10.19 -6.23 4.28
C ASP A 81 8.72 -5.81 4.34
N LEU A 82 8.32 -4.81 3.52
CA LEU A 82 6.95 -4.37 3.34
C LEU A 82 6.65 -4.19 1.85
N LEU A 83 5.54 -4.77 1.41
CA LEU A 83 4.95 -4.58 0.10
C LEU A 83 3.71 -3.70 0.24
N TRP A 84 3.75 -2.50 -0.34
CA TRP A 84 2.64 -1.54 -0.34
C TRP A 84 2.05 -1.43 -1.75
N VAL A 85 0.83 -1.94 -1.94
CA VAL A 85 0.18 -2.03 -3.27
C VAL A 85 -0.85 -0.91 -3.43
N PRO A 86 -0.59 0.09 -4.29
CA PRO A 86 -1.51 1.19 -4.56
C PRO A 86 -2.65 0.77 -5.50
N GLY A 87 -3.75 1.52 -5.44
CA GLY A 87 -4.82 1.46 -6.44
C GLY A 87 -4.54 2.34 -7.66
N GLY A 88 -5.55 2.50 -8.50
CA GLY A 88 -5.46 3.30 -9.71
C GLY A 88 -6.76 3.37 -10.50
N GLY A 89 -6.74 4.10 -11.60
CA GLY A 89 -7.91 4.25 -12.46
C GLY A 89 -8.47 2.92 -12.95
N PRO A 90 -9.81 2.75 -13.02
CA PRO A 90 -10.46 1.48 -13.34
C PRO A 90 -9.94 0.78 -14.60
N ASP A 91 -9.69 1.53 -15.68
CA ASP A 91 -9.21 0.98 -16.95
C ASP A 91 -7.82 0.34 -16.79
N HIS A 92 -6.90 1.04 -16.13
CA HIS A 92 -5.54 0.55 -15.88
C HIS A 92 -5.55 -0.58 -14.84
N LEU A 93 -6.37 -0.46 -13.80
CA LEU A 93 -6.54 -1.48 -12.79
C LEU A 93 -6.96 -2.82 -13.40
N SER A 94 -7.95 -2.80 -14.32
CA SER A 94 -8.42 -4.00 -15.03
C SER A 94 -7.31 -4.69 -15.83
N VAL A 95 -6.41 -3.92 -16.43
CA VAL A 95 -5.23 -4.45 -17.12
C VAL A 95 -4.25 -5.07 -16.11
N MET A 96 -3.96 -4.37 -15.02
CA MET A 96 -3.00 -4.84 -14.01
C MET A 96 -3.47 -6.09 -13.25
N MET A 97 -4.77 -6.24 -13.05
CA MET A 97 -5.37 -7.47 -12.46
C MET A 97 -5.14 -8.71 -13.33
N GLN A 98 -4.75 -8.55 -14.59
CA GLN A 98 -4.48 -9.61 -15.54
C GLN A 98 -3.02 -9.66 -16.01
N ASP A 99 -2.17 -8.69 -15.61
CA ASP A 99 -0.77 -8.63 -16.00
C ASP A 99 0.03 -9.72 -15.28
N PRO A 100 0.53 -10.75 -16.01
CA PRO A 100 1.19 -11.88 -15.36
C PRO A 100 2.53 -11.50 -14.72
N ALA A 101 3.24 -10.49 -15.24
CA ALA A 101 4.52 -10.05 -14.70
C ALA A 101 4.32 -9.30 -13.39
N TYR A 102 3.33 -8.39 -13.34
CA TYR A 102 2.97 -7.65 -12.14
C TYR A 102 2.48 -8.59 -11.04
N LEU A 103 1.53 -9.46 -11.34
CA LEU A 103 0.98 -10.42 -10.36
C LEU A 103 2.04 -11.40 -9.86
N ALA A 104 2.96 -11.86 -10.72
CA ALA A 104 4.09 -12.70 -10.31
C ALA A 104 5.06 -11.95 -9.38
N PHE A 105 5.32 -10.66 -9.66
CA PHE A 105 6.11 -9.81 -8.77
C PHE A 105 5.47 -9.68 -7.39
N LEU A 106 4.16 -9.39 -7.30
CA LEU A 106 3.44 -9.30 -6.03
C LEU A 106 3.57 -10.60 -5.22
N ARG A 107 3.30 -11.78 -5.84
CA ARG A 107 3.42 -13.08 -5.17
C ARG A 107 4.84 -13.34 -4.66
N LYS A 108 5.84 -13.03 -5.48
CA LYS A 108 7.26 -13.23 -5.15
C LYS A 108 7.67 -12.39 -3.93
N GLN A 109 7.28 -11.10 -3.91
CA GLN A 109 7.65 -10.21 -2.82
C GLN A 109 6.86 -10.52 -1.54
N ALA A 110 5.58 -10.83 -1.65
CA ALA A 110 4.73 -11.20 -0.52
C ALA A 110 5.24 -12.43 0.25
N ALA A 111 5.91 -13.35 -0.42
CA ALA A 111 6.44 -14.56 0.22
C ALA A 111 7.52 -14.28 1.27
N GLY A 112 8.22 -13.15 1.16
CA GLY A 112 9.30 -12.75 2.09
C GLY A 112 8.96 -11.54 2.95
N ALA A 113 7.88 -10.83 2.66
CA ALA A 113 7.52 -9.61 3.35
C ALA A 113 6.91 -9.86 4.73
N SER A 114 7.33 -9.06 5.72
CA SER A 114 6.71 -9.05 7.06
C SER A 114 5.28 -8.53 7.00
N TYR A 115 5.02 -7.56 6.13
CA TYR A 115 3.69 -7.02 5.86
C TYR A 115 3.42 -6.94 4.36
N VAL A 116 2.22 -7.33 3.96
CA VAL A 116 1.67 -7.14 2.62
C VAL A 116 0.43 -6.29 2.75
N THR A 117 0.46 -5.12 2.14
CA THR A 117 -0.53 -4.08 2.37
C THR A 117 -1.07 -3.55 1.05
N SER A 118 -2.25 -2.99 1.10
CA SER A 118 -2.85 -2.33 -0.04
C SER A 118 -3.71 -1.16 0.37
N VAL A 119 -3.71 -0.14 -0.44
CA VAL A 119 -4.58 1.02 -0.29
C VAL A 119 -5.49 1.13 -1.51
N CYS A 120 -6.68 1.71 -1.32
CA CYS A 120 -7.65 1.91 -2.39
C CYS A 120 -7.95 0.59 -3.13
N GLU A 121 -7.98 0.58 -4.47
CA GLU A 121 -8.20 -0.60 -5.30
C GLU A 121 -7.02 -1.58 -5.31
N GLY A 122 -5.90 -1.26 -4.69
CA GLY A 122 -4.76 -2.18 -4.55
C GLY A 122 -5.14 -3.53 -3.91
N ALA A 123 -6.21 -3.56 -3.11
CA ALA A 123 -6.76 -4.80 -2.57
C ALA A 123 -7.25 -5.76 -3.66
N LEU A 124 -7.75 -5.26 -4.80
CA LEU A 124 -8.17 -6.11 -5.93
C LEU A 124 -6.97 -6.73 -6.63
N LEU A 125 -5.84 -6.02 -6.70
CA LEU A 125 -4.58 -6.55 -7.22
C LEU A 125 -4.05 -7.69 -6.34
N LEU A 126 -4.09 -7.52 -5.01
CA LEU A 126 -3.76 -8.59 -4.07
C LEU A 126 -4.76 -9.76 -4.15
N ALA A 127 -6.05 -9.48 -4.28
CA ALA A 127 -7.10 -10.49 -4.45
C ALA A 127 -6.87 -11.34 -5.71
N SER A 128 -6.50 -10.72 -6.84
CA SER A 128 -6.17 -11.39 -8.10
C SER A 128 -4.96 -12.32 -7.99
N THR A 129 -4.12 -12.15 -6.95
CA THR A 129 -3.00 -13.06 -6.67
C THR A 129 -3.34 -14.19 -5.71
N GLY A 130 -4.50 -14.16 -5.03
CA GLY A 130 -4.85 -15.04 -3.92
C GLY A 130 -4.19 -14.65 -2.59
N LEU A 131 -3.48 -13.52 -2.51
CA LEU A 131 -2.74 -13.09 -1.30
C LEU A 131 -3.64 -12.62 -0.16
N LEU A 132 -4.93 -12.42 -0.42
CA LEU A 132 -5.95 -12.07 0.58
C LEU A 132 -6.86 -13.25 0.94
N ASP A 133 -6.68 -14.43 0.37
CA ASP A 133 -7.52 -15.60 0.67
C ASP A 133 -7.46 -15.97 2.15
N GLY A 134 -8.62 -16.06 2.78
CA GLY A 134 -8.76 -16.34 4.22
C GLY A 134 -8.41 -15.18 5.16
N TYR A 135 -8.21 -13.98 4.61
CA TYR A 135 -8.02 -12.76 5.38
C TYR A 135 -9.27 -11.89 5.40
N GLU A 136 -9.42 -11.10 6.46
CA GLU A 136 -10.34 -9.98 6.47
C GLU A 136 -9.70 -8.78 5.78
N ALA A 137 -10.44 -8.13 4.88
CA ALA A 137 -9.93 -7.03 4.08
C ALA A 137 -11.00 -5.99 3.76
N THR A 138 -10.53 -4.78 3.44
CA THR A 138 -11.34 -3.71 2.87
C THR A 138 -10.67 -3.15 1.63
N THR A 139 -11.33 -2.23 0.96
CA THR A 139 -10.85 -1.51 -0.22
C THR A 139 -11.53 -0.14 -0.27
N HIS A 140 -11.32 0.64 -1.32
CA HIS A 140 -12.12 1.83 -1.56
C HIS A 140 -13.62 1.49 -1.56
N TRP A 141 -14.44 2.28 -0.89
CA TRP A 141 -15.85 1.98 -0.64
C TRP A 141 -16.65 1.63 -1.90
N ALA A 142 -16.38 2.30 -3.03
CA ALA A 142 -17.06 2.04 -4.30
C ALA A 142 -16.69 0.68 -4.91
N PHE A 143 -15.54 0.10 -4.53
CA PHE A 143 -15.02 -1.18 -5.02
C PHE A 143 -15.27 -2.35 -4.05
N ILE A 144 -15.99 -2.13 -2.97
CA ILE A 144 -16.43 -3.21 -2.05
C ILE A 144 -17.20 -4.31 -2.81
N PRO A 145 -18.13 -4.01 -3.76
CA PRO A 145 -18.77 -5.06 -4.56
C PRO A 145 -17.77 -5.89 -5.37
N CYS A 146 -16.74 -5.26 -5.95
CA CYS A 146 -15.68 -5.97 -6.67
C CYS A 146 -14.90 -6.92 -5.73
N LEU A 147 -14.53 -6.47 -4.53
CA LEU A 147 -13.82 -7.30 -3.57
C LEU A 147 -14.68 -8.47 -3.09
N LYS A 148 -15.99 -8.29 -2.93
CA LYS A 148 -16.95 -9.34 -2.58
C LYS A 148 -17.06 -10.46 -3.63
N SER A 149 -16.66 -10.23 -4.87
CA SER A 149 -16.64 -11.29 -5.90
C SER A 149 -15.56 -12.36 -5.64
N PHE A 150 -14.57 -12.04 -4.81
CA PHE A 150 -13.53 -12.99 -4.38
C PHE A 150 -14.01 -13.76 -3.14
N SER A 151 -14.64 -14.90 -3.34
CA SER A 151 -15.35 -15.68 -2.31
C SER A 151 -14.48 -16.17 -1.15
N GLN A 152 -13.16 -16.16 -1.30
CA GLN A 152 -12.22 -16.58 -0.25
C GLN A 152 -11.82 -15.43 0.69
N ILE A 153 -12.22 -14.19 0.40
CA ILE A 153 -11.87 -13.01 1.19
C ILE A 153 -13.04 -12.67 2.12
N LYS A 154 -12.74 -12.37 3.37
CA LYS A 154 -13.72 -11.82 4.32
C LYS A 154 -13.75 -10.31 4.15
N VAL A 155 -14.73 -9.80 3.44
CA VAL A 155 -14.87 -8.35 3.29
C VAL A 155 -15.44 -7.76 4.57
N ALA A 156 -14.73 -6.79 5.15
CA ALA A 156 -15.13 -6.13 6.39
C ALA A 156 -16.42 -5.32 6.21
N ASP A 157 -17.29 -5.38 7.23
CA ASP A 157 -18.54 -4.64 7.26
C ASP A 157 -18.32 -3.17 7.66
N GLY A 158 -19.24 -2.29 7.26
CA GLY A 158 -19.33 -0.91 7.75
C GLY A 158 -18.29 0.05 7.17
N TYR A 159 -17.64 -0.28 6.08
CA TYR A 159 -16.66 0.58 5.38
C TYR A 159 -15.55 1.11 6.29
N PRO A 160 -14.81 0.25 7.03
CA PRO A 160 -13.75 0.71 7.91
C PRO A 160 -12.67 1.45 7.10
N ARG A 161 -12.02 2.42 7.73
CA ARG A 161 -10.96 3.19 7.10
C ARG A 161 -9.81 2.29 6.64
N PHE A 162 -9.43 1.32 7.46
CA PHE A 162 -8.52 0.23 7.12
C PHE A 162 -8.79 -0.99 8.01
N VAL A 163 -8.29 -2.13 7.60
CA VAL A 163 -8.38 -3.42 8.33
C VAL A 163 -6.97 -3.96 8.51
N VAL A 164 -6.71 -4.51 9.69
CA VAL A 164 -5.48 -5.25 9.99
C VAL A 164 -5.86 -6.68 10.35
N ASP A 165 -5.50 -7.61 9.51
CA ASP A 165 -5.62 -9.05 9.79
C ASP A 165 -4.25 -9.71 9.67
N ARG A 166 -3.66 -10.07 10.82
CA ARG A 166 -2.31 -10.66 10.91
C ARG A 166 -1.27 -9.75 10.25
N ASN A 167 -0.69 -10.15 9.13
CA ASN A 167 0.28 -9.37 8.35
C ASN A 167 -0.31 -8.83 7.03
N ARG A 168 -1.63 -8.78 6.90
CA ARG A 168 -2.33 -8.07 5.83
C ARG A 168 -2.94 -6.79 6.39
N VAL A 169 -2.67 -5.69 5.72
CA VAL A 169 -3.30 -4.41 6.04
C VAL A 169 -3.89 -3.86 4.76
N THR A 170 -5.16 -3.48 4.81
CA THR A 170 -5.87 -3.01 3.62
C THR A 170 -6.71 -1.79 3.98
N GLY A 171 -6.70 -0.75 3.17
CA GLY A 171 -7.41 0.50 3.45
C GLY A 171 -8.06 1.13 2.23
N GLY A 172 -8.78 2.21 2.48
CA GLY A 172 -9.30 3.08 1.42
C GLY A 172 -8.27 4.13 1.01
N ILE A 173 -8.64 5.09 0.17
CA ILE A 173 -7.72 6.07 -0.42
C ILE A 173 -7.07 7.01 0.64
N SER A 174 -7.79 7.96 1.21
CA SER A 174 -7.22 8.91 2.19
C SER A 174 -6.87 8.26 3.53
N SER A 175 -7.48 7.14 3.86
CA SER A 175 -7.15 6.35 5.03
C SER A 175 -5.82 5.61 4.91
N GLY A 176 -5.20 5.61 3.74
CA GLY A 176 -3.82 5.14 3.55
C GLY A 176 -2.80 5.89 4.42
N ILE A 177 -3.11 7.14 4.82
CA ILE A 177 -2.28 7.86 5.81
C ILE A 177 -2.38 7.22 7.19
N ASP A 178 -3.60 6.89 7.65
CA ASP A 178 -3.81 6.21 8.94
C ASP A 178 -3.18 4.81 8.92
N GLU A 179 -3.37 4.08 7.81
CA GLU A 179 -2.78 2.77 7.58
C GLU A 179 -1.26 2.80 7.63
N ALA A 180 -0.63 3.76 6.95
CA ALA A 180 0.82 3.94 6.97
C ALA A 180 1.32 4.26 8.39
N LEU A 181 0.65 5.12 9.15
CA LEU A 181 1.01 5.44 10.54
C LEU A 181 0.85 4.22 11.47
N GLU A 182 -0.20 3.42 11.29
CA GLU A 182 -0.37 2.15 12.01
C GLU A 182 0.78 1.18 11.72
N LEU A 183 1.19 1.08 10.45
CA LEU A 183 2.33 0.27 10.05
C LEU A 183 3.64 0.79 10.65
N VAL A 184 3.86 2.11 10.67
CA VAL A 184 5.02 2.69 11.35
C VAL A 184 5.07 2.24 12.81
N ALA A 185 3.93 2.29 13.54
CA ALA A 185 3.88 1.86 14.92
C ALA A 185 4.20 0.36 15.10
N ARG A 186 3.72 -0.49 14.19
CA ARG A 186 3.94 -1.95 14.22
C ARG A 186 5.36 -2.35 13.84
N ILE A 187 5.94 -1.64 12.89
CA ILE A 187 7.27 -1.96 12.30
C ILE A 187 8.39 -1.40 13.16
N SER A 188 8.24 -0.18 13.66
CA SER A 188 9.24 0.51 14.46
C SER A 188 8.82 0.64 15.92
N SER A 189 8.10 1.70 16.26
CA SER A 189 7.53 1.88 17.59
C SER A 189 6.38 2.90 17.57
N TYR A 190 5.57 2.84 18.62
CA TYR A 190 4.50 3.83 18.83
C TYR A 190 5.06 5.26 18.95
N GLU A 191 6.24 5.42 19.56
CA GLU A 191 6.84 6.74 19.73
C GLU A 191 7.33 7.31 18.40
N ILE A 192 7.90 6.50 17.52
CA ILE A 192 8.28 6.93 16.17
C ILE A 192 7.01 7.30 15.37
N ALA A 193 5.94 6.50 15.45
CA ALA A 193 4.68 6.82 14.77
C ALA A 193 4.10 8.17 15.22
N LYS A 194 4.14 8.48 16.51
CA LYS A 194 3.73 9.79 17.04
C LYS A 194 4.59 10.93 16.52
N GLN A 195 5.90 10.73 16.40
CA GLN A 195 6.80 11.74 15.83
C GLN A 195 6.51 11.96 14.34
N VAL A 196 6.27 10.90 13.59
CA VAL A 196 5.86 10.98 12.18
C VAL A 196 4.52 11.71 12.04
N GLN A 197 3.53 11.37 12.86
CA GLN A 197 2.24 12.06 12.87
C GLN A 197 2.40 13.55 13.20
N LEU A 198 3.27 13.89 14.15
CA LEU A 198 3.53 15.28 14.55
C LEU A 198 4.21 16.07 13.45
N VAL A 199 5.28 15.53 12.84
CA VAL A 199 6.05 16.25 11.80
C VAL A 199 5.24 16.45 10.53
N THR A 200 4.39 15.49 10.18
CA THR A 200 3.45 15.62 9.05
C THR A 200 2.22 16.46 9.41
N GLN A 201 2.11 16.88 10.67
CA GLN A 201 0.97 17.62 11.21
C GLN A 201 -0.39 16.96 10.90
N TYR A 202 -0.42 15.65 10.83
CA TYR A 202 -1.60 14.89 10.50
C TYR A 202 -2.54 14.73 11.70
N PHE A 203 -3.40 15.72 11.88
CA PHE A 203 -4.47 15.74 12.88
C PHE A 203 -5.79 16.08 12.17
N PRO A 204 -6.37 15.15 11.42
CA PRO A 204 -7.43 15.42 10.47
C PRO A 204 -8.70 15.93 11.15
N ARG A 205 -9.24 17.02 10.59
CA ARG A 205 -10.55 17.60 10.90
C ARG A 205 -11.22 17.98 9.59
N PRO A 206 -11.84 17.03 8.89
CA PRO A 206 -12.43 17.30 7.59
C PRO A 206 -13.53 18.38 7.73
N PRO A 207 -13.60 19.33 6.78
CA PRO A 207 -14.56 20.45 6.85
C PRO A 207 -16.00 20.00 6.60
N PHE A 208 -16.19 18.83 6.02
CA PHE A 208 -17.50 18.24 5.76
C PHE A 208 -17.66 16.94 6.52
N SER A 209 -18.85 16.71 7.07
CA SER A 209 -19.27 15.45 7.68
C SER A 209 -20.25 14.74 6.77
N GLY A 210 -20.36 13.44 6.90
CA GLY A 210 -21.29 12.59 6.16
C GLY A 210 -20.92 11.12 6.29
N ASP A 211 -21.84 10.28 5.84
CA ASP A 211 -21.65 8.84 5.82
C ASP A 211 -21.26 8.39 4.41
N ILE A 212 -20.51 7.30 4.31
CA ILE A 212 -20.22 6.64 3.04
C ILE A 212 -21.53 6.04 2.51
N PRO A 213 -21.97 6.38 1.28
CA PRO A 213 -23.29 5.99 0.78
C PRO A 213 -23.41 4.48 0.50
N GLY A 214 -22.33 3.74 0.47
CA GLY A 214 -22.30 2.37 0.01
C GLY A 214 -22.31 2.27 -1.53
N SER A 215 -22.02 1.08 -2.04
CA SER A 215 -22.09 0.75 -3.46
C SER A 215 -22.63 -0.67 -3.61
N ASP A 216 -23.55 -0.87 -4.58
CA ASP A 216 -24.14 -2.16 -4.89
C ASP A 216 -23.57 -2.78 -6.18
N THR A 217 -22.80 -2.01 -6.96
CA THR A 217 -22.24 -2.43 -8.25
C THR A 217 -20.73 -2.28 -8.27
N CYS A 218 -20.06 -3.20 -8.93
CA CYS A 218 -18.61 -3.12 -9.15
C CYS A 218 -18.32 -2.16 -10.32
N PRO A 219 -17.51 -1.10 -10.13
CA PRO A 219 -17.17 -0.19 -11.22
C PRO A 219 -16.38 -0.83 -12.38
N LEU A 220 -15.86 -2.04 -12.20
CA LEU A 220 -15.15 -2.78 -13.25
C LEU A 220 -16.08 -3.60 -14.15
N ASP A 221 -17.36 -3.70 -13.81
CA ASP A 221 -18.35 -4.45 -14.59
C ASP A 221 -19.09 -3.56 -15.64
N SER A 222 -18.70 -2.28 -15.76
CA SER A 222 -19.35 -1.28 -16.61
C SER A 222 -18.65 -1.07 -17.96
#